data_aeb8f7b7475c3aee0143e0c1c17ca0fb
#
_entry.id   aeb8f7b7475c3aee0143e0c1c17ca0fb
#
_cell.length_a   1.000
_cell.length_b   1.000
_cell.length_c   1.000
_cell.angle_alpha   90.00
_cell.angle_beta   90.00
_cell.angle_gamma   90.00
#
_symmetry.space_group_name_H-M   'P 1'
#
loop_
_entity.id
_entity.type
_entity.pdbx_description
1 polymer ?
#
loop_
_entity_poly.entity_id
_entity_poly.type
_entity_poly.pdbx_seq_one_letter_code
_entity_poly.pdbx_strand_id
1 'polypeptide(L)'
;MITRIAILLILMAVVPDLYIDRRFLRRIKGRRAMLRRLLWWLPTLGMIAYTMVFVFDRQFAPSDIKILNVYLFLVGLLITPKCLFALCSAIGWGVKKMIRRKANYGNIVGVVMVVLNWYVLFYGSFVGFDQITVREMTYESAELPEAFDGYRIVQFSDAHVGTYIGGREHLLSAVVDTINAQCPDMVVFAGDLQNREPQEVRPFVDVLGGIKAKDGVFSVIGNHDYSDYIEATPDIKAENEKETRELERKMGWRLLVN
;
A
#
# COMPACT_ATOMS: atom_id res chain seq x y z
N MET A 1 1.49 2.84 -13.97
CA MET A 1 0.26 3.13 -13.17
C MET A 1 0.03 4.63 -13.00
N ILE A 2 0.95 5.37 -12.40
CA ILE A 2 0.80 6.81 -12.09
C ILE A 2 0.56 7.65 -13.34
N THR A 3 1.21 7.33 -14.47
CA THR A 3 1.01 8.03 -15.74
C THR A 3 -0.47 8.10 -16.15
N ARG A 4 -1.25 7.04 -15.93
CA ARG A 4 -2.68 6.99 -16.28
C ARG A 4 -3.55 7.91 -15.41
N ILE A 5 -3.12 8.18 -14.20
CA ILE A 5 -3.86 9.00 -13.22
C ILE A 5 -3.19 10.33 -12.93
N ALA A 6 -2.08 10.66 -13.63
CA ALA A 6 -1.29 11.86 -13.37
C ALA A 6 -2.11 13.15 -13.46
N ILE A 7 -2.98 13.27 -14.47
CA ILE A 7 -3.86 14.44 -14.61
C ILE A 7 -4.77 14.57 -13.40
N LEU A 8 -5.36 13.47 -12.92
CA LEU A 8 -6.22 13.47 -11.74
C LEU A 8 -5.43 13.89 -10.49
N LEU A 9 -4.22 13.35 -10.30
CA LEU A 9 -3.35 13.71 -9.16
C LEU A 9 -2.96 15.19 -9.18
N ILE A 10 -2.62 15.73 -10.35
CA ILE A 10 -2.32 17.16 -10.51
C ILE A 10 -3.56 18.02 -10.21
N LEU A 11 -4.74 17.62 -10.69
CA LEU A 11 -5.98 18.32 -10.35
C LEU A 11 -6.28 18.27 -8.86
N MET A 12 -6.09 17.11 -8.21
CA MET A 12 -6.25 16.95 -6.76
C MET A 12 -5.25 17.81 -5.98
N ALA A 13 -4.07 18.08 -6.51
CA ALA A 13 -3.09 18.95 -5.88
C ALA A 13 -3.43 20.45 -6.07
N VAL A 14 -3.83 20.85 -7.27
CA VAL A 14 -3.99 22.26 -7.65
C VAL A 14 -5.35 22.83 -7.24
N VAL A 15 -6.45 22.09 -7.45
CA VAL A 15 -7.81 22.61 -7.24
C VAL A 15 -8.07 23.00 -5.78
N PRO A 16 -7.73 22.16 -4.78
CA PRO A 16 -7.86 22.55 -3.37
C PRO A 16 -7.01 23.75 -3.00
N ASP A 17 -5.78 23.84 -3.52
CA ASP A 17 -4.91 24.99 -3.25
C ASP A 17 -5.47 26.29 -3.83
N LEU A 18 -6.03 26.25 -5.05
CA LEU A 18 -6.72 27.40 -5.63
C LEU A 18 -7.92 27.83 -4.78
N TYR A 19 -8.70 26.87 -4.27
CA TYR A 19 -9.82 27.14 -3.37
C TYR A 19 -9.34 27.82 -2.08
N ILE A 20 -8.34 27.21 -1.41
CA ILE A 20 -7.80 27.70 -0.14
C ILE A 20 -7.12 29.07 -0.34
N ASP A 21 -6.32 29.24 -1.38
CA ASP A 21 -5.68 30.53 -1.70
C ASP A 21 -6.72 31.62 -1.88
N ARG A 22 -7.75 31.40 -2.72
CA ARG A 22 -8.80 32.40 -2.99
C ARG A 22 -9.64 32.70 -1.75
N ARG A 23 -9.94 31.68 -0.94
CA ARG A 23 -10.87 31.80 0.18
C ARG A 23 -10.24 32.32 1.45
N PHE A 24 -8.98 31.98 1.70
CA PHE A 24 -8.31 32.25 2.97
C PHE A 24 -7.03 33.07 2.79
N LEU A 25 -6.09 32.68 1.92
CA LEU A 25 -4.77 33.30 1.86
C LEU A 25 -4.79 34.69 1.25
N ARG A 26 -5.58 34.95 0.19
CA ARG A 26 -5.71 36.29 -0.43
C ARG A 26 -6.32 37.34 0.50
N ARG A 27 -6.99 36.91 1.57
CA ARG A 27 -7.56 37.83 2.57
C ARG A 27 -6.54 38.34 3.56
N ILE A 28 -5.39 37.66 3.66
CA ILE A 28 -4.29 38.07 4.53
C ILE A 28 -3.57 39.24 3.84
N LYS A 29 -3.59 40.40 4.49
CA LYS A 29 -2.90 41.61 4.02
C LYS A 29 -1.55 41.76 4.75
N GLY A 30 -0.64 42.57 4.18
CA GLY A 30 0.63 42.91 4.80
C GLY A 30 1.84 42.42 4.02
N ARG A 31 3.03 42.93 4.39
CA ARG A 31 4.31 42.73 3.70
C ARG A 31 4.70 41.26 3.48
N ARG A 32 4.23 40.35 4.34
CA ARG A 32 4.53 38.91 4.27
C ARG A 32 3.42 38.08 3.59
N ALA A 33 2.38 38.71 3.07
CA ALA A 33 1.25 38.00 2.46
C ALA A 33 1.68 37.17 1.24
N MET A 34 2.53 37.77 0.38
CA MET A 34 3.07 37.06 -0.79
C MET A 34 3.96 35.89 -0.41
N LEU A 35 4.85 36.06 0.58
CA LEU A 35 5.71 34.97 1.06
C LEU A 35 4.90 33.80 1.60
N ARG A 36 3.84 34.05 2.41
CA ARG A 36 2.95 32.99 2.93
C ARG A 36 2.29 32.20 1.81
N ARG A 37 1.86 32.88 0.74
CA ARG A 37 1.26 32.22 -0.43
C ARG A 37 2.30 31.40 -1.20
N LEU A 38 3.51 31.90 -1.40
CA LEU A 38 4.61 31.16 -2.03
C LEU A 38 4.95 29.88 -1.21
N LEU A 39 5.10 30.02 0.10
CA LEU A 39 5.36 28.87 0.99
C LEU A 39 4.21 27.84 0.97
N TRP A 40 2.96 28.32 0.82
CA TRP A 40 1.81 27.43 0.69
C TRP A 40 1.82 26.58 -0.59
N TRP A 41 2.20 27.21 -1.71
CA TRP A 41 2.23 26.54 -3.01
C TRP A 41 3.46 25.66 -3.22
N LEU A 42 4.53 25.85 -2.46
CA LEU A 42 5.78 25.13 -2.63
C LEU A 42 5.62 23.60 -2.53
N PRO A 43 4.92 23.02 -1.52
CA PRO A 43 4.70 21.58 -1.46
C PRO A 43 3.93 21.05 -2.68
N THR A 44 2.93 21.78 -3.15
CA THR A 44 2.13 21.40 -4.34
C THR A 44 2.96 21.39 -5.60
N LEU A 45 3.81 22.39 -5.80
CA LEU A 45 4.74 22.43 -6.93
C LEU A 45 5.74 21.27 -6.86
N GLY A 46 6.25 20.96 -5.66
CA GLY A 46 7.12 19.81 -5.43
C GLY A 46 6.41 18.48 -5.78
N MET A 47 5.15 18.33 -5.39
CA MET A 47 4.37 17.13 -5.72
C MET A 47 4.05 17.01 -7.21
N ILE A 48 3.78 18.14 -7.88
CA ILE A 48 3.62 18.15 -9.35
C ILE A 48 4.91 17.70 -10.02
N ALA A 49 6.05 18.27 -9.63
CA ALA A 49 7.36 17.89 -10.17
C ALA A 49 7.63 16.40 -9.93
N TYR A 50 7.33 15.87 -8.73
CA TYR A 50 7.48 14.46 -8.41
C TYR A 50 6.55 13.56 -9.25
N THR A 51 5.29 13.98 -9.45
CA THR A 51 4.36 13.28 -10.35
C THR A 51 4.90 13.23 -11.78
N MET A 52 5.50 14.33 -12.26
CA MET A 52 6.08 14.38 -13.60
C MET A 52 7.27 13.42 -13.76
N VAL A 53 8.07 13.18 -12.71
CA VAL A 53 9.13 12.15 -12.77
C VAL A 53 8.54 10.78 -13.12
N PHE A 54 7.44 10.39 -12.50
CA PHE A 54 6.75 9.12 -12.81
C PHE A 54 6.06 9.13 -14.20
N VAL A 55 5.67 10.27 -14.72
CA VAL A 55 5.11 10.38 -16.08
C VAL A 55 6.17 10.11 -17.13
N PHE A 56 7.40 10.59 -16.90
CA PHE A 56 8.53 10.36 -17.80
C PHE A 56 9.15 8.96 -17.64
N ASP A 57 9.05 8.35 -16.46
CA ASP A 57 9.37 6.95 -16.25
C ASP A 57 8.22 6.08 -16.78
N ARG A 58 8.41 5.51 -17.98
CA ARG A 58 7.37 4.74 -18.68
C ARG A 58 7.05 3.39 -18.03
N GLN A 59 7.78 3.00 -16.99
CA GLN A 59 7.53 1.75 -16.28
C GLN A 59 6.19 1.78 -15.53
N PHE A 60 5.53 0.64 -15.44
CA PHE A 60 4.26 0.51 -14.71
C PHE A 60 4.43 0.83 -13.21
N ALA A 61 5.52 0.35 -12.63
CA ALA A 61 5.99 0.70 -11.30
C ALA A 61 7.49 1.01 -11.37
N PRO A 62 8.02 1.98 -10.60
CA PRO A 62 9.45 2.28 -10.58
C PRO A 62 10.25 1.06 -10.11
N SER A 63 11.49 0.95 -10.58
CA SER A 63 12.42 -0.13 -10.17
C SER A 63 12.69 -0.12 -8.66
N ASP A 64 12.68 1.06 -8.04
CA ASP A 64 12.75 1.23 -6.59
C ASP A 64 11.36 1.55 -6.01
N ILE A 65 10.75 0.55 -5.38
CA ILE A 65 9.44 0.68 -4.71
C ILE A 65 9.47 1.74 -3.59
N LYS A 66 10.63 2.01 -2.98
CA LYS A 66 10.75 3.04 -1.93
C LYS A 66 10.38 4.43 -2.45
N ILE A 67 10.78 4.74 -3.68
CA ILE A 67 10.43 6.02 -4.33
C ILE A 67 8.92 6.15 -4.49
N LEU A 68 8.24 5.07 -4.88
CA LEU A 68 6.78 5.04 -4.99
C LEU A 68 6.11 5.17 -3.61
N ASN A 69 6.60 4.45 -2.61
CA ASN A 69 6.04 4.49 -1.26
C ASN A 69 6.18 5.88 -0.63
N VAL A 70 7.34 6.53 -0.79
CA VAL A 70 7.55 7.92 -0.34
C VAL A 70 6.58 8.87 -1.06
N TYR A 71 6.40 8.70 -2.38
CA TYR A 71 5.46 9.51 -3.15
C TYR A 71 4.02 9.35 -2.62
N LEU A 72 3.55 8.11 -2.43
CA LEU A 72 2.21 7.83 -1.93
C LEU A 72 1.99 8.37 -0.51
N PHE A 73 3.01 8.23 0.36
CA PHE A 73 2.98 8.83 1.69
C PHE A 73 2.85 10.35 1.63
N LEU A 74 3.61 11.02 0.75
CA LEU A 74 3.53 12.46 0.55
C LEU A 74 2.19 12.91 -0.04
N VAL A 75 1.57 12.12 -0.93
CA VAL A 75 0.18 12.36 -1.39
C VAL A 75 -0.78 12.35 -0.20
N GLY A 76 -0.70 11.33 0.66
CA GLY A 76 -1.51 11.22 1.88
C GLY A 76 -1.25 12.33 2.89
N LEU A 77 0.00 12.82 2.99
CA LEU A 77 0.41 13.84 3.94
C LEU A 77 0.06 15.27 3.47
N LEU A 78 0.22 15.58 2.19
CA LEU A 78 0.18 16.94 1.66
C LEU A 78 -1.04 17.22 0.78
N ILE A 79 -1.45 16.28 -0.08
CA ILE A 79 -2.53 16.50 -1.05
C ILE A 79 -3.89 16.15 -0.44
N THR A 80 -4.02 14.94 0.10
CA THR A 80 -5.29 14.43 0.66
C THR A 80 -5.90 15.35 1.72
N PRO A 81 -5.15 15.89 2.71
CA PRO A 81 -5.68 16.82 3.69
C PRO A 81 -6.27 18.10 3.08
N LYS A 82 -5.61 18.63 2.05
CA LYS A 82 -6.10 19.82 1.36
C LYS A 82 -7.40 19.54 0.60
N CYS A 83 -7.51 18.36 -0.03
CA CYS A 83 -8.74 17.92 -0.69
C CYS A 83 -9.89 17.79 0.30
N LEU A 84 -9.66 17.10 1.43
CA LEU A 84 -10.67 16.92 2.48
C LEU A 84 -11.14 18.25 3.06
N PHE A 85 -10.18 19.13 3.40
CA PHE A 85 -10.52 20.46 3.92
C PHE A 85 -11.28 21.29 2.90
N ALA A 86 -10.82 21.35 1.65
CA ALA A 86 -11.47 22.15 0.61
C ALA A 86 -12.88 21.66 0.33
N LEU A 87 -13.08 20.34 0.26
CA LEU A 87 -14.40 19.73 0.05
C LEU A 87 -15.36 20.05 1.18
N CYS A 88 -14.96 19.79 2.44
CA CYS A 88 -15.78 20.09 3.62
C CYS A 88 -16.11 21.58 3.72
N SER A 89 -15.12 22.44 3.47
CA SER A 89 -15.27 23.88 3.52
C SER A 89 -16.21 24.39 2.41
N ALA A 90 -16.13 23.84 1.20
CA ALA A 90 -16.97 24.20 0.06
C ALA A 90 -18.43 23.78 0.31
N ILE A 91 -18.67 22.54 0.75
CA ILE A 91 -19.99 22.05 1.13
C ILE A 91 -20.58 22.92 2.25
N GLY A 92 -19.81 23.14 3.32
CA GLY A 92 -20.23 23.97 4.43
C GLY A 92 -20.53 25.42 4.05
N TRP A 93 -19.81 25.97 3.05
CA TRP A 93 -20.13 27.28 2.49
C TRP A 93 -21.48 27.28 1.74
N GLY A 94 -21.75 26.23 0.95
CA GLY A 94 -23.05 26.06 0.27
C GLY A 94 -24.20 25.97 1.27
N VAL A 95 -24.08 25.13 2.30
CA VAL A 95 -25.05 24.97 3.39
C VAL A 95 -25.25 26.28 4.14
N LYS A 96 -24.14 26.95 4.52
CA LYS A 96 -24.20 28.29 5.17
C LYS A 96 -25.04 29.28 4.36
N LYS A 97 -24.87 29.32 3.03
CA LYS A 97 -25.61 30.22 2.13
C LYS A 97 -27.09 29.84 2.09
N MET A 98 -27.38 28.54 2.00
CA MET A 98 -28.78 28.04 1.91
C MET A 98 -29.59 28.32 3.17
N ILE A 99 -29.01 28.02 4.36
CA ILE A 99 -29.70 28.20 5.64
C ILE A 99 -29.41 29.55 6.32
N ARG A 100 -28.77 30.49 5.61
CA ARG A 100 -28.42 31.84 6.04
C ARG A 100 -27.68 31.93 7.38
N ARG A 101 -26.82 30.95 7.69
CA ARG A 101 -25.99 30.95 8.91
C ARG A 101 -24.78 31.88 8.78
N LYS A 102 -24.32 32.42 9.92
CA LYS A 102 -23.12 33.30 9.96
C LYS A 102 -21.80 32.54 9.81
N ALA A 103 -21.68 31.36 10.43
CA ALA A 103 -20.46 30.56 10.42
C ALA A 103 -20.46 29.47 9.34
N ASN A 104 -19.28 29.12 8.82
CA ASN A 104 -19.09 27.96 7.96
C ASN A 104 -18.56 26.80 8.82
N TYR A 105 -19.45 25.96 9.32
CA TYR A 105 -19.09 24.78 10.14
C TYR A 105 -18.33 23.72 9.34
N GLY A 106 -18.43 23.71 8.02
CA GLY A 106 -17.62 22.85 7.17
C GLY A 106 -16.11 23.05 7.32
N ASN A 107 -15.67 24.24 7.76
CA ASN A 107 -14.25 24.46 8.08
C ASN A 107 -13.81 23.64 9.29
N ILE A 108 -14.66 23.53 10.32
CA ILE A 108 -14.37 22.76 11.55
C ILE A 108 -14.33 21.27 11.18
N VAL A 109 -15.36 20.80 10.46
CA VAL A 109 -15.39 19.42 9.97
C VAL A 109 -14.16 19.11 9.11
N GLY A 110 -13.77 20.05 8.22
CA GLY A 110 -12.57 19.90 7.39
C GLY A 110 -11.29 19.74 8.22
N VAL A 111 -11.12 20.53 9.28
CA VAL A 111 -9.95 20.41 10.18
C VAL A 111 -9.96 19.05 10.89
N VAL A 112 -11.11 18.61 11.40
CA VAL A 112 -11.23 17.27 12.02
C VAL A 112 -10.86 16.16 11.04
N MET A 113 -11.36 16.25 9.79
CA MET A 113 -11.01 15.26 8.76
C MET A 113 -9.51 15.26 8.39
N VAL A 114 -8.85 16.42 8.39
CA VAL A 114 -7.40 16.52 8.21
C VAL A 114 -6.65 15.82 9.34
N VAL A 115 -7.03 16.05 10.59
CA VAL A 115 -6.39 15.41 11.76
C VAL A 115 -6.60 13.89 11.72
N LEU A 116 -7.81 13.44 11.41
CA LEU A 116 -8.11 12.01 11.25
C LEU A 116 -7.30 11.38 10.11
N ASN A 117 -7.17 12.08 8.98
CA ASN A 117 -6.35 11.60 7.85
C ASN A 117 -4.88 11.41 8.27
N TRP A 118 -4.30 12.38 8.97
CA TRP A 118 -2.94 12.27 9.46
C TRP A 118 -2.79 11.15 10.49
N TYR A 119 -3.75 11.02 11.42
CA TYR A 119 -3.75 9.91 12.38
C TYR A 119 -3.74 8.56 11.66
N VAL A 120 -4.65 8.34 10.69
CA VAL A 120 -4.72 7.09 9.93
C VAL A 120 -3.45 6.86 9.11
N LEU A 121 -2.90 7.91 8.48
CA LEU A 121 -1.67 7.81 7.69
C LEU A 121 -0.48 7.40 8.56
N PHE A 122 -0.25 8.09 9.69
CA PHE A 122 0.88 7.80 10.56
C PHE A 122 0.70 6.46 11.29
N TYR A 123 -0.50 6.20 11.82
CA TYR A 123 -0.78 4.92 12.47
C TYR A 123 -0.59 3.74 11.51
N GLY A 124 -1.17 3.81 10.32
CA GLY A 124 -1.06 2.76 9.32
C GLY A 124 0.36 2.54 8.82
N SER A 125 1.13 3.63 8.64
CA SER A 125 2.50 3.55 8.09
C SER A 125 3.55 3.09 9.10
N PHE A 126 3.39 3.41 10.39
CA PHE A 126 4.43 3.20 11.41
C PHE A 126 4.03 2.24 12.53
N VAL A 127 2.73 1.98 12.71
CA VAL A 127 2.25 1.09 13.79
C VAL A 127 1.50 -0.10 13.20
N GLY A 128 0.48 0.17 12.39
CA GLY A 128 -0.40 -0.88 11.86
C GLY A 128 0.30 -1.83 10.91
N PHE A 129 1.28 -1.34 10.16
CA PHE A 129 2.05 -2.17 9.22
C PHE A 129 2.84 -3.29 9.92
N ASP A 130 3.30 -3.04 11.15
CA ASP A 130 4.14 -3.99 11.89
C ASP A 130 3.30 -4.97 12.73
N GLN A 131 1.97 -4.88 12.69
CA GLN A 131 1.09 -5.74 13.48
C GLN A 131 0.70 -7.01 12.71
N ILE A 132 1.14 -8.16 13.22
CA ILE A 132 0.74 -9.46 12.72
C ILE A 132 -0.46 -9.93 13.54
N THR A 133 -1.55 -10.32 12.85
CA THR A 133 -2.76 -10.82 13.49
C THR A 133 -3.13 -12.16 12.91
N VAL A 134 -3.29 -13.16 13.76
CA VAL A 134 -3.84 -14.47 13.39
C VAL A 134 -5.35 -14.42 13.52
N ARG A 135 -6.05 -14.89 12.49
CA ARG A 135 -7.51 -15.10 12.52
C ARG A 135 -7.79 -16.58 12.50
N GLU A 136 -8.49 -17.06 13.50
CA GLU A 136 -8.90 -18.45 13.58
C GLU A 136 -10.34 -18.62 13.09
N MET A 137 -10.57 -19.68 12.32
CA MET A 137 -11.88 -20.11 11.84
C MET A 137 -11.99 -21.62 12.05
N THR A 138 -13.10 -22.07 12.62
CA THR A 138 -13.39 -23.49 12.75
C THR A 138 -14.39 -23.89 11.67
N TYR A 139 -14.09 -24.97 10.97
CA TYR A 139 -14.98 -25.61 10.02
C TYR A 139 -15.41 -26.97 10.58
N GLU A 140 -16.71 -27.17 10.72
CA GLU A 140 -17.29 -28.41 11.24
C GLU A 140 -18.20 -29.04 10.18
N SER A 141 -17.99 -30.34 9.91
CA SER A 141 -18.85 -31.10 9.00
C SER A 141 -18.88 -32.55 9.41
N ALA A 142 -20.06 -33.15 9.45
CA ALA A 142 -20.24 -34.57 9.68
C ALA A 142 -19.71 -35.46 8.53
N GLU A 143 -19.40 -34.88 7.40
CA GLU A 143 -18.84 -35.56 6.22
C GLU A 143 -17.33 -35.67 6.24
N LEU A 144 -16.66 -34.94 7.16
CA LEU A 144 -15.21 -35.00 7.28
C LEU A 144 -14.77 -36.33 7.86
N PRO A 145 -13.75 -36.98 7.26
CA PRO A 145 -13.11 -38.16 7.86
C PRO A 145 -12.53 -37.82 9.25
N GLU A 146 -12.58 -38.79 10.19
CA GLU A 146 -12.03 -38.63 11.54
C GLU A 146 -10.55 -38.21 11.56
N ALA A 147 -9.78 -38.55 10.52
CA ALA A 147 -8.39 -38.14 10.38
C ALA A 147 -8.19 -36.59 10.29
N PHE A 148 -9.25 -35.85 10.01
CA PHE A 148 -9.23 -34.38 9.98
C PHE A 148 -9.76 -33.74 11.27
N ASP A 149 -10.11 -34.50 12.27
CA ASP A 149 -10.49 -33.93 13.55
C ASP A 149 -9.29 -33.26 14.21
N GLY A 150 -9.44 -31.96 14.51
CA GLY A 150 -8.38 -31.11 15.02
C GLY A 150 -7.28 -30.76 14.02
N TYR A 151 -7.42 -31.11 12.72
CA TYR A 151 -6.44 -30.79 11.68
C TYR A 151 -6.35 -29.29 11.44
N ARG A 152 -5.15 -28.74 11.55
CA ARG A 152 -4.90 -27.29 11.46
C ARG A 152 -4.24 -26.91 10.15
N ILE A 153 -4.93 -26.05 9.39
CA ILE A 153 -4.41 -25.45 8.17
C ILE A 153 -4.11 -23.98 8.44
N VAL A 154 -2.88 -23.54 8.17
CA VAL A 154 -2.56 -22.12 8.14
C VAL A 154 -2.49 -21.68 6.69
N GLN A 155 -3.26 -20.64 6.35
CA GLN A 155 -3.22 -20.00 5.04
C GLN A 155 -2.64 -18.60 5.14
N PHE A 156 -1.77 -18.25 4.19
CA PHE A 156 -1.33 -16.87 3.94
C PHE A 156 -1.18 -16.62 2.45
N SER A 157 -1.20 -15.34 2.04
CA SER A 157 -1.03 -14.89 0.65
C SER A 157 -0.42 -13.50 0.63
N ASP A 158 -0.19 -12.97 -0.57
CA ASP A 158 0.19 -11.57 -0.79
C ASP A 158 1.42 -11.17 0.05
N ALA A 159 2.42 -12.03 0.09
CA ALA A 159 3.63 -11.80 0.86
C ALA A 159 4.40 -10.56 0.39
N HIS A 160 4.41 -10.31 -0.94
CA HIS A 160 5.03 -9.14 -1.56
C HIS A 160 6.38 -8.78 -0.92
N VAL A 161 7.28 -9.77 -0.90
CA VAL A 161 8.52 -9.73 -0.09
C VAL A 161 9.46 -8.57 -0.41
N GLY A 162 9.37 -8.02 -1.62
CA GLY A 162 10.11 -6.81 -1.99
C GLY A 162 9.81 -5.61 -1.09
N THR A 163 8.64 -5.57 -0.45
CA THR A 163 8.23 -4.52 0.49
C THR A 163 9.07 -4.52 1.77
N TYR A 164 9.66 -5.66 2.13
CA TYR A 164 10.46 -5.80 3.36
C TYR A 164 11.93 -5.46 3.16
N ILE A 165 12.43 -5.39 1.92
CA ILE A 165 13.84 -5.10 1.61
C ILE A 165 14.23 -3.70 2.12
N GLY A 166 15.32 -3.63 2.89
CA GLY A 166 15.94 -2.39 3.33
C GLY A 166 15.40 -1.83 4.64
N GLY A 167 15.19 -2.71 5.63
CA GLY A 167 14.95 -2.36 7.02
C GLY A 167 13.76 -3.02 7.71
N ARG A 168 12.99 -3.84 6.97
CA ARG A 168 11.81 -4.53 7.50
C ARG A 168 11.90 -6.06 7.39
N GLU A 169 13.06 -6.59 7.10
CA GLU A 169 13.31 -8.03 6.93
C GLU A 169 12.90 -8.83 8.16
N HIS A 170 13.05 -8.24 9.35
CA HIS A 170 12.65 -8.85 10.63
C HIS A 170 11.15 -9.13 10.73
N LEU A 171 10.30 -8.37 10.01
CA LEU A 171 8.84 -8.61 10.01
C LEU A 171 8.51 -9.91 9.29
N LEU A 172 9.20 -10.24 8.20
CA LEU A 172 8.97 -11.50 7.50
C LEU A 172 9.39 -12.69 8.37
N SER A 173 10.49 -12.57 9.11
CA SER A 173 10.87 -13.58 10.11
C SER A 173 9.80 -13.73 11.19
N ALA A 174 9.23 -12.63 11.68
CA ALA A 174 8.14 -12.66 12.66
C ALA A 174 6.86 -13.31 12.10
N VAL A 175 6.58 -13.15 10.78
CA VAL A 175 5.46 -13.86 10.12
C VAL A 175 5.72 -15.35 10.13
N VAL A 176 6.92 -15.81 9.77
CA VAL A 176 7.31 -17.24 9.79
C VAL A 176 7.21 -17.81 11.21
N ASP A 177 7.71 -17.09 12.21
CA ASP A 177 7.60 -17.51 13.61
C ASP A 177 6.14 -17.60 14.05
N THR A 178 5.31 -16.64 13.63
CA THR A 178 3.86 -16.64 13.93
C THR A 178 3.15 -17.84 13.29
N ILE A 179 3.46 -18.17 12.04
CA ILE A 179 2.93 -19.36 11.35
C ILE A 179 3.35 -20.63 12.10
N ASN A 180 4.64 -20.76 12.41
CA ASN A 180 5.17 -21.94 13.13
C ASN A 180 4.58 -22.09 14.53
N ALA A 181 4.32 -21.00 15.24
CA ALA A 181 3.68 -20.99 16.55
C ALA A 181 2.24 -21.55 16.53
N GLN A 182 1.58 -21.57 15.36
CA GLN A 182 0.27 -22.20 15.21
C GLN A 182 0.35 -23.74 15.18
N CYS A 183 1.56 -24.33 15.08
CA CYS A 183 1.77 -25.77 14.96
C CYS A 183 0.89 -26.40 13.85
N PRO A 184 0.95 -25.90 12.60
CA PRO A 184 0.05 -26.35 11.54
C PRO A 184 0.35 -27.79 11.11
N ASP A 185 -0.70 -28.54 10.76
CA ASP A 185 -0.54 -29.80 10.03
C ASP A 185 -0.17 -29.51 8.57
N MET A 186 -0.77 -28.50 7.97
CA MET A 186 -0.50 -28.05 6.60
C MET A 186 -0.43 -26.53 6.52
N VAL A 187 0.46 -25.99 5.69
CA VAL A 187 0.48 -24.58 5.33
C VAL A 187 0.14 -24.42 3.84
N VAL A 188 -0.71 -23.45 3.53
CA VAL A 188 -1.11 -23.12 2.16
C VAL A 188 -0.72 -21.67 1.87
N PHE A 189 0.11 -21.48 0.85
CA PHE A 189 0.41 -20.17 0.30
C PHE A 189 -0.39 -19.94 -0.98
N ALA A 190 -1.21 -18.88 -0.99
CA ALA A 190 -2.15 -18.63 -2.08
C ALA A 190 -1.66 -17.61 -3.12
N GLY A 191 -0.34 -17.47 -3.28
CA GLY A 191 0.30 -16.67 -4.34
C GLY A 191 0.63 -15.24 -3.95
N ASP A 192 1.20 -14.50 -4.91
CA ASP A 192 1.72 -13.14 -4.78
C ASP A 192 2.90 -13.06 -3.82
N LEU A 193 3.93 -13.85 -4.11
CA LEU A 193 5.16 -13.91 -3.35
C LEU A 193 6.01 -12.65 -3.54
N GLN A 194 6.18 -12.22 -4.79
CA GLN A 194 6.98 -11.05 -5.17
C GLN A 194 6.10 -9.83 -5.45
N ASN A 195 6.71 -8.64 -5.44
CA ASN A 195 6.03 -7.43 -5.91
C ASN A 195 6.09 -7.31 -7.44
N ARG A 196 7.23 -7.64 -8.05
CA ARG A 196 7.49 -7.44 -9.48
C ARG A 196 8.29 -8.56 -10.13
N GLU A 197 9.36 -9.03 -9.48
CA GLU A 197 10.35 -9.93 -10.09
C GLU A 197 11.09 -10.77 -9.03
N PRO A 198 11.65 -11.96 -9.42
CA PRO A 198 12.16 -12.94 -8.48
C PRO A 198 13.41 -12.49 -7.71
N GLN A 199 14.12 -11.45 -8.16
CA GLN A 199 15.24 -10.88 -7.40
C GLN A 199 14.83 -10.43 -5.99
N GLU A 200 13.57 -10.03 -5.82
CA GLU A 200 13.00 -9.62 -4.54
C GLU A 200 12.86 -10.80 -3.57
N VAL A 201 12.70 -12.01 -4.07
CA VAL A 201 12.48 -13.23 -3.28
C VAL A 201 13.81 -13.82 -2.80
N ARG A 202 14.88 -13.71 -3.59
CA ARG A 202 16.18 -14.35 -3.32
C ARG A 202 16.71 -14.15 -1.89
N PRO A 203 16.64 -12.94 -1.28
CA PRO A 203 17.12 -12.72 0.08
C PRO A 203 16.33 -13.46 1.16
N PHE A 204 15.12 -13.90 0.85
CA PHE A 204 14.17 -14.44 1.82
C PHE A 204 13.94 -15.95 1.72
N VAL A 205 14.64 -16.62 0.80
CA VAL A 205 14.49 -18.07 0.58
C VAL A 205 14.71 -18.87 1.86
N ASP A 206 15.77 -18.57 2.62
CA ASP A 206 16.06 -19.27 3.87
C ASP A 206 15.04 -18.95 4.97
N VAL A 207 14.58 -17.71 5.04
CA VAL A 207 13.56 -17.28 6.02
C VAL A 207 12.23 -17.99 5.74
N LEU A 208 11.76 -17.95 4.51
CA LEU A 208 10.49 -18.58 4.10
C LEU A 208 10.57 -20.11 4.11
N GLY A 209 11.75 -20.66 3.80
CA GLY A 209 12.04 -22.10 3.97
C GLY A 209 12.01 -22.57 5.41
N GLY A 210 12.02 -21.64 6.38
CA GLY A 210 11.85 -21.92 7.81
C GLY A 210 10.40 -22.22 8.25
N ILE A 211 9.41 -22.11 7.36
CA ILE A 211 8.02 -22.49 7.64
C ILE A 211 7.93 -24.02 7.81
N LYS A 212 7.30 -24.46 8.91
CA LYS A 212 7.18 -25.86 9.28
C LYS A 212 5.72 -26.28 9.34
N ALA A 213 5.40 -27.40 8.69
CA ALA A 213 4.12 -28.05 8.79
C ALA A 213 4.32 -29.57 8.69
N LYS A 214 3.47 -30.34 9.36
CA LYS A 214 3.57 -31.82 9.42
C LYS A 214 3.48 -32.43 8.02
N ASP A 215 2.50 -32.01 7.22
CA ASP A 215 2.25 -32.52 5.86
C ASP A 215 2.92 -31.64 4.78
N GLY A 216 3.56 -30.54 5.21
CA GLY A 216 4.34 -29.64 4.37
C GLY A 216 3.63 -28.35 3.99
N VAL A 217 4.33 -27.57 3.18
CA VAL A 217 3.86 -26.28 2.64
C VAL A 217 3.45 -26.47 1.19
N PHE A 218 2.24 -26.05 0.84
CA PHE A 218 1.71 -26.06 -0.52
C PHE A 218 1.56 -24.63 -1.02
N SER A 219 1.91 -24.39 -2.27
CA SER A 219 1.83 -23.07 -2.88
C SER A 219 1.15 -23.08 -4.24
N VAL A 220 0.62 -21.93 -4.63
CA VAL A 220 0.18 -21.62 -5.98
C VAL A 220 0.77 -20.28 -6.42
N ILE A 221 0.90 -20.07 -7.73
CA ILE A 221 1.36 -18.82 -8.31
C ILE A 221 0.23 -17.80 -8.32
N GLY A 222 0.52 -16.58 -7.85
CA GLY A 222 -0.36 -15.43 -7.96
C GLY A 222 -0.06 -14.55 -9.19
N ASN A 223 -0.85 -13.52 -9.41
CA ASN A 223 -0.70 -12.66 -10.60
C ASN A 223 0.58 -11.82 -10.59
N HIS A 224 1.14 -11.50 -9.42
CA HIS A 224 2.43 -10.82 -9.31
C HIS A 224 3.60 -11.73 -9.69
N ASP A 225 3.47 -13.02 -9.50
CA ASP A 225 4.54 -14.00 -9.71
C ASP A 225 4.81 -14.26 -11.21
N TYR A 226 3.91 -13.82 -12.11
CA TYR A 226 4.12 -13.84 -13.57
C TYR A 226 4.95 -12.65 -14.08
N SER A 227 5.42 -11.76 -13.21
CA SER A 227 6.17 -10.55 -13.58
C SER A 227 5.43 -9.61 -14.56
N ASP A 228 4.10 -9.58 -14.51
CA ASP A 228 3.29 -8.72 -15.39
C ASP A 228 3.40 -7.24 -15.08
N TYR A 229 3.97 -6.90 -13.94
CA TYR A 229 4.14 -5.53 -13.45
C TYR A 229 5.48 -4.88 -13.87
N ILE A 230 6.27 -5.57 -14.72
CA ILE A 230 7.45 -5.00 -15.37
C ILE A 230 7.23 -4.86 -16.88
N GLU A 231 7.85 -3.85 -17.48
CA GLU A 231 7.95 -3.74 -18.95
C GLU A 231 9.12 -4.59 -19.44
N ALA A 232 8.85 -5.84 -19.82
CA ALA A 232 9.82 -6.79 -20.31
C ALA A 232 9.22 -7.60 -21.47
N THR A 233 10.09 -8.25 -22.24
CA THR A 233 9.67 -9.18 -23.31
C THR A 233 8.98 -10.41 -22.69
N PRO A 234 8.10 -11.11 -23.44
CA PRO A 234 7.47 -12.34 -22.96
C PRO A 234 8.47 -13.39 -22.48
N ASP A 235 9.64 -13.50 -23.14
CA ASP A 235 10.69 -14.46 -22.77
C ASP A 235 11.26 -14.14 -21.37
N ILE A 236 11.53 -12.86 -21.08
CA ILE A 236 12.03 -12.43 -19.76
C ILE A 236 10.98 -12.72 -18.67
N LYS A 237 9.70 -12.46 -18.95
CA LYS A 237 8.63 -12.76 -17.99
C LYS A 237 8.51 -14.26 -17.73
N ALA A 238 8.61 -15.08 -18.76
CA ALA A 238 8.58 -16.54 -18.62
C ALA A 238 9.79 -17.07 -17.85
N GLU A 239 10.96 -16.48 -18.03
CA GLU A 239 12.16 -16.82 -17.25
C GLU A 239 12.02 -16.41 -15.78
N ASN A 240 11.49 -15.23 -15.51
CA ASN A 240 11.18 -14.76 -14.15
C ASN A 240 10.17 -15.69 -13.44
N GLU A 241 9.07 -16.06 -14.13
CA GLU A 241 8.10 -17.02 -13.60
C GLU A 241 8.77 -18.35 -13.25
N LYS A 242 9.60 -18.88 -14.16
CA LYS A 242 10.34 -20.11 -13.93
C LYS A 242 11.26 -19.98 -12.71
N GLU A 243 11.98 -18.86 -12.58
CA GLU A 243 12.84 -18.62 -11.42
C GLU A 243 12.04 -18.56 -10.12
N THR A 244 10.87 -17.86 -10.10
CA THR A 244 9.99 -17.81 -8.91
C THR A 244 9.57 -19.22 -8.49
N ARG A 245 9.15 -20.07 -9.44
CA ARG A 245 8.83 -21.47 -9.17
C ARG A 245 10.03 -22.28 -8.63
N GLU A 246 11.24 -22.00 -9.09
CA GLU A 246 12.47 -22.64 -8.59
C GLU A 246 12.81 -22.16 -7.17
N LEU A 247 12.59 -20.88 -6.86
CA LEU A 247 12.79 -20.34 -5.51
C LEU A 247 11.81 -20.95 -4.51
N GLU A 248 10.53 -21.10 -4.85
CA GLU A 248 9.56 -21.79 -4.00
C GLU A 248 9.96 -23.27 -3.72
N ARG A 249 10.44 -23.97 -4.74
CA ARG A 249 10.97 -25.34 -4.54
C ARG A 249 12.22 -25.38 -3.64
N LYS A 250 13.11 -24.37 -3.75
CA LYS A 250 14.26 -24.23 -2.85
C LYS A 250 13.85 -23.98 -1.39
N MET A 251 12.72 -23.32 -1.16
CA MET A 251 12.13 -23.18 0.16
C MET A 251 11.54 -24.49 0.69
N GLY A 252 11.48 -25.54 -0.12
CA GLY A 252 10.85 -26.82 0.23
C GLY A 252 9.34 -26.84 0.04
N TRP A 253 8.78 -25.85 -0.64
CA TRP A 253 7.34 -25.75 -0.89
C TRP A 253 6.92 -26.65 -2.06
N ARG A 254 5.72 -27.25 -1.93
CA ARG A 254 5.11 -28.07 -2.98
C ARG A 254 4.20 -27.18 -3.85
N LEU A 255 4.79 -26.68 -4.94
CA LEU A 255 4.05 -25.85 -5.89
C LEU A 255 3.03 -26.70 -6.66
N LEU A 256 1.78 -26.31 -6.58
CA LEU A 256 0.69 -26.88 -7.34
C LEU A 256 0.56 -26.14 -8.68
N VAL A 257 0.73 -26.86 -9.76
CA VAL A 257 0.61 -26.36 -11.15
C VAL A 257 -0.42 -27.17 -11.88
N ASN A 258 -1.24 -26.46 -12.71
CA ASN A 258 -2.18 -27.10 -13.62
C ASN A 258 -1.46 -27.62 -14.86
#